data_b4c80ea200b6b618722fae6c757883cd
#
_entry.id   b4c80ea200b6b618722fae6c757883cd
#
_cell.length_a   1.000
_cell.length_b   1.000
_cell.length_c   1.000
_cell.angle_alpha   90.00
_cell.angle_beta   90.00
_cell.angle_gamma   90.00
#
_symmetry.space_group_name_H-M   'P 1'
#
loop_
_entity.id
_entity.type
_entity.pdbx_description
1 polymer ?
#
loop_
_entity_poly.entity_id
_entity_poly.type
_entity_poly.pdbx_seq_one_letter_code
_entity_poly.pdbx_strand_id
1 'polypeptide(L)'
;MSNRDNEGLWSWKQSENNNRMIAAQNDENLCGPGKNNIKLAYFGSSCFRLTTPSGLTLIIDPWRNPPWGSWDWYLYDFPFCNVDVGLSTHAHFDHDNLHSLHASVLLDRLIGRFEFADFKINGFADKHVSDSRHNKYDWAGLTQKLTPMETKPPNNWRSFDNSILVIETANLRILHWGDNRPNPPEQIWSAIGQVDIALLPIDGSEHVLSYQQIDYVRSRLKPHITIPHHYFVWNITHRASCLLPPDAWMKSQHNSKFTKKGEITL
;
A
#
# COMPACT_ATOMS: atom_id res chain seq x y z
N MET A 1 -29.72 -30.00 29.21
CA MET A 1 -29.44 -28.77 28.46
C MET A 1 -28.50 -29.15 27.33
N SER A 2 -28.95 -29.03 26.12
CA SER A 2 -28.24 -29.60 24.96
C SER A 2 -27.07 -28.68 24.54
N ASN A 3 -25.96 -29.27 24.08
CA ASN A 3 -24.76 -28.58 23.55
C ASN A 3 -25.07 -27.54 22.44
N ARG A 4 -26.29 -27.48 21.94
CA ARG A 4 -26.70 -26.58 20.84
C ARG A 4 -26.71 -25.12 21.23
N ASP A 5 -27.00 -24.77 22.50
CA ASP A 5 -27.03 -23.36 22.93
C ASP A 5 -25.63 -22.77 23.08
N ASN A 6 -24.62 -23.64 23.30
CA ASN A 6 -23.22 -23.19 23.36
C ASN A 6 -22.57 -23.04 21.97
N GLU A 7 -23.00 -23.76 20.95
CA GLU A 7 -22.49 -23.63 19.59
C GLU A 7 -22.89 -22.28 18.95
N GLY A 8 -24.11 -21.82 19.24
CA GLY A 8 -24.57 -20.50 18.77
C GLY A 8 -23.76 -19.34 19.37
N LEU A 9 -23.51 -19.39 20.68
CA LEU A 9 -22.69 -18.39 21.38
C LEU A 9 -21.21 -18.43 20.94
N TRP A 10 -20.70 -19.61 20.63
CA TRP A 10 -19.33 -19.79 20.14
C TRP A 10 -19.16 -19.23 18.73
N SER A 11 -20.09 -19.45 17.82
CA SER A 11 -20.05 -18.90 16.46
C SER A 11 -20.13 -17.37 16.45
N TRP A 12 -20.88 -16.76 17.35
CA TRP A 12 -20.94 -15.31 17.52
C TRP A 12 -19.58 -14.72 17.92
N LYS A 13 -18.89 -15.33 18.86
CA LYS A 13 -17.56 -14.87 19.29
C LYS A 13 -16.50 -15.01 18.19
N GLN A 14 -16.57 -16.05 17.37
CA GLN A 14 -15.66 -16.26 16.25
C GLN A 14 -15.87 -15.25 15.10
N SER A 15 -17.06 -14.66 14.99
CA SER A 15 -17.39 -13.68 13.97
C SER A 15 -17.29 -12.23 14.46
N GLU A 16 -16.55 -11.98 15.53
CA GLU A 16 -16.47 -10.64 16.15
C GLU A 16 -16.03 -9.56 15.16
N ASN A 17 -15.05 -9.82 14.27
CA ASN A 17 -14.64 -8.88 13.23
C ASN A 17 -15.77 -8.59 12.24
N ASN A 18 -16.50 -9.62 11.82
CA ASN A 18 -17.64 -9.44 10.91
C ASN A 18 -18.76 -8.62 11.57
N ASN A 19 -18.97 -8.80 12.88
CA ASN A 19 -19.94 -8.01 13.62
C ASN A 19 -19.54 -6.53 13.68
N ARG A 20 -18.27 -6.22 13.85
CA ARG A 20 -17.75 -4.84 13.83
C ARG A 20 -17.95 -4.18 12.47
N MET A 21 -17.67 -4.89 11.38
CA MET A 21 -17.90 -4.41 10.03
C MET A 21 -19.39 -4.15 9.77
N ILE A 22 -20.26 -5.10 10.16
CA ILE A 22 -21.72 -4.94 10.02
C ILE A 22 -22.22 -3.74 10.84
N ALA A 23 -21.73 -3.57 12.07
CA ALA A 23 -22.08 -2.42 12.91
C ALA A 23 -21.64 -1.10 12.25
N ALA A 24 -20.43 -1.05 11.71
CA ALA A 24 -19.93 0.11 11.00
C ALA A 24 -20.74 0.42 9.73
N GLN A 25 -21.18 -0.62 8.99
CA GLN A 25 -22.02 -0.45 7.79
C GLN A 25 -23.39 0.17 8.11
N ASN A 26 -23.92 -0.11 9.29
CA ASN A 26 -25.26 0.34 9.70
C ASN A 26 -25.24 1.58 10.61
N ASP A 27 -24.07 2.15 10.90
CA ASP A 27 -23.97 3.36 11.73
C ASP A 27 -24.26 4.61 10.88
N GLU A 28 -25.48 5.11 10.99
CA GLU A 28 -25.94 6.34 10.31
C GLU A 28 -25.17 7.60 10.75
N ASN A 29 -24.43 7.55 11.85
CA ASN A 29 -23.64 8.67 12.37
C ASN A 29 -22.19 8.70 11.89
N LEU A 30 -21.76 7.76 11.06
CA LEU A 30 -20.36 7.68 10.57
C LEU A 30 -19.94 8.93 9.79
N CYS A 31 -20.86 9.55 9.08
CA CYS A 31 -20.62 10.74 8.26
C CYS A 31 -21.06 12.04 8.95
N GLY A 32 -21.26 12.03 10.27
CA GLY A 32 -21.69 13.22 11.03
C GLY A 32 -20.58 14.28 11.17
N PRO A 33 -20.93 15.54 11.34
CA PRO A 33 -19.96 16.62 11.53
C PRO A 33 -19.10 16.34 12.78
N GLY A 34 -17.77 16.31 12.59
CA GLY A 34 -16.78 16.09 13.66
C GLY A 34 -16.12 14.70 13.70
N LYS A 35 -16.53 13.74 12.87
CA LYS A 35 -15.90 12.42 12.75
C LYS A 35 -15.15 12.25 11.41
N ASN A 36 -14.43 13.26 10.96
CA ASN A 36 -13.77 13.24 9.66
C ASN A 36 -12.29 12.91 9.72
N ASN A 37 -11.75 12.53 10.87
CA ASN A 37 -10.32 12.27 11.00
C ASN A 37 -10.01 10.83 10.60
N ILE A 38 -8.99 10.68 9.78
CA ILE A 38 -8.34 9.41 9.50
C ILE A 38 -7.01 9.32 10.25
N LYS A 39 -6.54 8.10 10.49
CA LYS A 39 -5.16 7.87 10.93
C LYS A 39 -4.42 7.09 9.86
N LEU A 40 -3.23 7.54 9.53
CA LEU A 40 -2.35 6.88 8.61
C LEU A 40 -1.05 6.53 9.33
N ALA A 41 -0.75 5.23 9.45
CA ALA A 41 0.44 4.72 10.10
C ALA A 41 1.33 4.01 9.08
N TYR A 42 2.65 4.29 9.12
CA TYR A 42 3.65 3.70 8.24
C TYR A 42 4.35 2.52 8.92
N PHE A 43 4.38 1.38 8.25
CA PHE A 43 4.98 0.13 8.73
C PHE A 43 6.31 -0.21 8.03
N GLY A 44 6.87 0.73 7.27
CA GLY A 44 8.09 0.52 6.48
C GLY A 44 7.81 -0.02 5.08
N SER A 45 8.83 -0.03 4.22
CA SER A 45 8.71 -0.33 2.79
C SER A 45 7.62 0.50 2.13
N SER A 46 6.59 -0.12 1.58
CA SER A 46 5.40 0.54 1.03
C SER A 46 4.16 0.37 1.92
N CYS A 47 4.33 -0.16 3.14
CA CYS A 47 3.22 -0.57 3.97
C CYS A 47 2.62 0.57 4.78
N PHE A 48 1.32 0.78 4.59
CA PHE A 48 0.53 1.72 5.39
C PHE A 48 -0.71 1.06 5.98
N ARG A 49 -1.06 1.47 7.20
CA ARG A 49 -2.35 1.19 7.79
C ARG A 49 -3.18 2.47 7.85
N LEU A 50 -4.33 2.44 7.22
CA LEU A 50 -5.35 3.49 7.30
C LEU A 50 -6.41 3.07 8.32
N THR A 51 -6.79 4.00 9.20
CA THR A 51 -7.98 3.85 10.07
C THR A 51 -8.98 4.90 9.66
N THR A 52 -10.20 4.47 9.34
CA THR A 52 -11.30 5.33 8.90
C THR A 52 -11.99 6.00 10.10
N PRO A 53 -12.87 7.00 9.90
CA PRO A 53 -13.66 7.60 10.98
C PRO A 53 -14.52 6.62 11.77
N SER A 54 -15.01 5.55 11.14
CA SER A 54 -15.74 4.48 11.80
C SER A 54 -14.85 3.55 12.64
N GLY A 55 -13.54 3.69 12.55
CA GLY A 55 -12.57 2.83 13.20
C GLY A 55 -12.22 1.57 12.39
N LEU A 56 -12.72 1.41 11.16
CA LEU A 56 -12.29 0.33 10.28
C LEU A 56 -10.84 0.52 9.87
N THR A 57 -10.12 -0.58 9.74
CA THR A 57 -8.68 -0.59 9.46
C THR A 57 -8.38 -1.29 8.14
N LEU A 58 -7.64 -0.60 7.30
CA LEU A 58 -7.12 -1.11 6.05
C LEU A 58 -5.60 -1.16 6.12
N ILE A 59 -4.97 -2.27 5.72
CA ILE A 59 -3.52 -2.34 5.54
C ILE A 59 -3.20 -2.56 4.07
N ILE A 60 -2.23 -1.81 3.56
CA ILE A 60 -1.82 -1.81 2.17
C ILE A 60 -0.36 -2.23 2.10
N ASP A 61 -0.03 -3.14 1.18
CA ASP A 61 1.32 -3.59 0.88
C ASP A 61 2.11 -4.08 2.11
N PRO A 62 1.59 -5.06 2.88
CA PRO A 62 2.36 -5.68 3.94
C PRO A 62 3.54 -6.45 3.32
N TRP A 63 4.72 -6.35 3.94
CA TRP A 63 5.95 -6.95 3.44
C TRP A 63 6.31 -8.26 4.14
N ARG A 64 7.16 -9.05 3.54
CA ARG A 64 7.73 -10.29 4.06
C ARG A 64 9.13 -10.52 3.50
N ASN A 65 9.86 -11.44 4.06
CA ASN A 65 11.08 -11.92 3.41
C ASN A 65 10.76 -12.83 2.22
N PRO A 66 11.67 -12.93 1.22
CA PRO A 66 11.53 -13.86 0.12
C PRO A 66 11.40 -15.31 0.61
N PRO A 67 10.54 -16.14 -0.01
CA PRO A 67 10.23 -17.46 0.49
C PRO A 67 11.34 -18.51 0.29
N TRP A 68 12.37 -18.20 -0.50
CA TRP A 68 13.46 -19.15 -0.82
C TRP A 68 14.60 -19.20 0.21
N GLY A 69 14.54 -18.36 1.28
CA GLY A 69 15.37 -18.50 2.49
C GLY A 69 16.89 -18.29 2.34
N SER A 70 17.38 -17.96 1.13
CA SER A 70 18.80 -17.75 0.89
C SER A 70 19.26 -16.31 1.14
N TRP A 71 18.32 -15.40 1.35
CA TRP A 71 18.57 -13.99 1.54
C TRP A 71 17.35 -13.31 2.14
N ASP A 72 17.55 -12.69 3.30
CA ASP A 72 16.51 -11.91 3.97
C ASP A 72 16.72 -10.42 3.71
N TRP A 73 15.69 -9.76 3.22
CA TRP A 73 15.68 -8.30 3.04
C TRP A 73 15.37 -7.59 4.35
N TYR A 74 14.40 -8.12 5.10
CA TYR A 74 13.97 -7.56 6.37
C TYR A 74 14.63 -8.25 7.54
N LEU A 75 15.00 -7.47 8.58
CA LEU A 75 15.60 -7.96 9.83
C LEU A 75 14.63 -8.78 10.68
N TYR A 76 13.34 -8.58 10.49
CA TYR A 76 12.29 -9.18 11.30
C TYR A 76 11.14 -9.65 10.40
N ASP A 77 10.27 -10.49 10.95
CA ASP A 77 9.00 -10.79 10.33
C ASP A 77 8.05 -9.60 10.42
N PHE A 78 7.10 -9.55 9.49
CA PHE A 78 6.05 -8.54 9.53
C PHE A 78 5.25 -8.68 10.83
N PRO A 79 4.95 -7.57 11.53
CA PRO A 79 4.22 -7.64 12.79
C PRO A 79 2.83 -8.23 12.59
N PHE A 80 2.37 -9.01 13.57
CA PHE A 80 1.01 -9.51 13.58
C PHE A 80 0.00 -8.35 13.55
N CYS A 81 -0.91 -8.37 12.58
CA CYS A 81 -1.91 -7.33 12.41
C CYS A 81 -3.32 -7.93 12.29
N ASN A 82 -4.21 -7.50 13.18
CA ASN A 82 -5.65 -7.61 12.99
C ASN A 82 -6.15 -6.38 12.26
N VAL A 83 -6.73 -6.57 11.07
CA VAL A 83 -7.29 -5.50 10.25
C VAL A 83 -8.60 -5.95 9.62
N ASP A 84 -9.41 -5.01 9.17
CA ASP A 84 -10.65 -5.35 8.48
C ASP A 84 -10.41 -5.71 7.02
N VAL A 85 -9.51 -4.97 6.35
CA VAL A 85 -9.19 -5.18 4.94
C VAL A 85 -7.67 -5.21 4.75
N GLY A 86 -7.17 -6.23 4.08
CA GLY A 86 -5.79 -6.31 3.58
C GLY A 86 -5.75 -6.08 2.07
N LEU A 87 -4.81 -5.24 1.62
CA LEU A 87 -4.63 -4.85 0.21
C LEU A 87 -3.20 -5.08 -0.23
N SER A 88 -3.02 -5.45 -1.50
CA SER A 88 -1.73 -5.52 -2.18
C SER A 88 -1.82 -4.82 -3.53
N THR A 89 -0.80 -4.04 -3.88
CA THR A 89 -0.71 -3.40 -5.20
C THR A 89 -0.16 -4.34 -6.26
N HIS A 90 0.80 -5.20 -5.90
CA HIS A 90 1.42 -6.18 -6.80
C HIS A 90 2.09 -7.33 -6.03
N ALA A 91 2.52 -8.37 -6.76
CA ALA A 91 2.98 -9.64 -6.19
C ALA A 91 4.51 -9.70 -5.96
N HIS A 92 5.10 -8.66 -5.35
CA HIS A 92 6.46 -8.71 -4.83
C HIS A 92 6.48 -8.94 -3.33
N PHE A 93 7.58 -9.56 -2.82
CA PHE A 93 7.67 -9.96 -1.41
C PHE A 93 7.58 -8.78 -0.43
N ASP A 94 7.91 -7.60 -0.88
CA ASP A 94 7.83 -6.35 -0.11
C ASP A 94 6.46 -5.64 -0.19
N HIS A 95 5.45 -6.30 -0.85
CA HIS A 95 4.09 -5.78 -1.03
C HIS A 95 2.98 -6.81 -0.79
N ASP A 96 3.26 -8.12 -0.78
CA ASP A 96 2.21 -9.15 -0.92
C ASP A 96 2.02 -10.08 0.29
N ASN A 97 2.41 -9.68 1.49
CA ASN A 97 2.28 -10.51 2.69
C ASN A 97 0.84 -10.60 3.23
N LEU A 98 -0.13 -10.71 2.33
CA LEU A 98 -1.55 -10.77 2.71
C LEU A 98 -1.90 -12.02 3.53
N HIS A 99 -1.20 -13.13 3.29
CA HIS A 99 -1.46 -14.41 3.94
C HIS A 99 -1.10 -14.43 5.45
N SER A 100 -0.30 -13.48 5.94
CA SER A 100 0.04 -13.36 7.36
C SER A 100 -0.92 -12.44 8.13
N LEU A 101 -1.86 -11.80 7.43
CA LEU A 101 -2.83 -10.91 8.06
C LEU A 101 -4.02 -11.69 8.62
N HIS A 102 -4.49 -11.26 9.78
CA HIS A 102 -5.83 -11.58 10.24
C HIS A 102 -6.79 -10.50 9.74
N ALA A 103 -7.37 -10.71 8.56
CA ALA A 103 -8.27 -9.77 7.91
C ALA A 103 -9.63 -10.41 7.60
N SER A 104 -10.70 -9.61 7.64
CA SER A 104 -12.03 -10.05 7.20
C SER A 104 -12.13 -10.13 5.68
N VAL A 105 -11.39 -9.26 4.97
CA VAL A 105 -11.35 -9.20 3.50
C VAL A 105 -9.91 -9.06 3.05
N LEU A 106 -9.51 -9.83 2.04
CA LEU A 106 -8.23 -9.70 1.36
C LEU A 106 -8.48 -9.34 -0.11
N LEU A 107 -7.88 -8.25 -0.57
CA LEU A 107 -7.99 -7.72 -1.92
C LEU A 107 -6.60 -7.68 -2.56
N ASP A 108 -6.21 -8.80 -3.15
CA ASP A 108 -4.95 -8.92 -3.87
C ASP A 108 -5.07 -8.25 -5.23
N ARG A 109 -4.35 -7.14 -5.45
CA ARG A 109 -4.32 -6.40 -6.71
C ARG A 109 -5.72 -6.06 -7.21
N LEU A 110 -6.50 -5.40 -6.36
CA LEU A 110 -7.87 -5.00 -6.70
C LEU A 110 -7.89 -4.22 -8.01
N ILE A 111 -8.68 -4.68 -8.96
CA ILE A 111 -9.06 -3.97 -10.18
C ILE A 111 -10.57 -3.74 -10.16
N GLY A 112 -10.96 -2.49 -10.31
CA GLY A 112 -12.36 -2.09 -10.17
C GLY A 112 -12.63 -1.44 -8.81
N ARG A 113 -13.83 -1.62 -8.29
CA ARG A 113 -14.32 -0.91 -7.10
C ARG A 113 -14.72 -1.88 -5.99
N PHE A 114 -14.28 -1.58 -4.80
CA PHE A 114 -14.78 -2.14 -3.54
C PHE A 114 -15.28 -0.99 -2.66
N GLU A 115 -16.47 -1.14 -2.09
CA GLU A 115 -17.08 -0.12 -1.23
C GLU A 115 -17.69 -0.79 0.00
N PHE A 116 -17.39 -0.26 1.17
CA PHE A 116 -17.92 -0.77 2.42
C PHE A 116 -17.95 0.34 3.49
N ALA A 117 -19.08 0.46 4.19
CA ALA A 117 -19.29 1.43 5.26
C ALA A 117 -18.86 2.86 4.85
N ASP A 118 -17.81 3.40 5.48
CA ASP A 118 -17.33 4.77 5.29
C ASP A 118 -16.12 4.89 4.37
N PHE A 119 -15.81 3.84 3.57
CA PHE A 119 -14.72 3.90 2.61
C PHE A 119 -15.05 3.26 1.26
N LYS A 120 -14.36 3.71 0.24
CA LYS A 120 -14.34 3.14 -1.13
C LYS A 120 -12.91 2.95 -1.58
N ILE A 121 -12.66 1.88 -2.34
CA ILE A 121 -11.36 1.61 -2.95
C ILE A 121 -11.58 1.44 -4.43
N ASN A 122 -10.86 2.21 -5.24
CA ASN A 122 -10.81 2.05 -6.67
C ASN A 122 -9.41 1.58 -7.06
N GLY A 123 -9.32 0.43 -7.71
CA GLY A 123 -8.07 -0.14 -8.22
C GLY A 123 -7.97 0.01 -9.74
N PHE A 124 -6.83 0.52 -10.21
CA PHE A 124 -6.57 0.75 -11.64
C PHE A 124 -5.38 -0.10 -12.07
N ALA A 125 -5.61 -1.00 -13.03
CA ALA A 125 -4.56 -1.85 -13.57
C ALA A 125 -3.58 -1.04 -14.41
N ASP A 126 -2.29 -1.14 -14.08
CA ASP A 126 -1.20 -0.63 -14.91
C ASP A 126 0.05 -1.51 -14.73
N LYS A 127 1.19 -1.04 -15.11
CA LYS A 127 2.44 -1.80 -15.15
C LYS A 127 3.37 -1.41 -14.03
N HIS A 128 4.00 -2.40 -13.44
CA HIS A 128 5.17 -2.21 -12.60
C HIS A 128 6.29 -1.50 -13.40
N VAL A 129 7.07 -0.68 -12.72
CA VAL A 129 8.14 0.11 -13.36
C VAL A 129 9.17 -0.78 -14.05
N SER A 130 9.46 -1.96 -13.52
CA SER A 130 10.41 -2.92 -14.13
C SER A 130 10.03 -3.38 -15.53
N ASP A 131 8.75 -3.38 -15.86
CA ASP A 131 8.21 -3.71 -17.19
C ASP A 131 8.08 -2.48 -18.11
N SER A 132 8.55 -1.33 -17.66
CA SER A 132 8.54 -0.08 -18.40
C SER A 132 9.88 0.17 -19.08
N ARG A 133 9.86 0.63 -20.36
CA ARG A 133 11.06 1.11 -21.05
C ARG A 133 11.69 2.36 -20.40
N HIS A 134 11.05 2.95 -19.41
CA HIS A 134 11.57 4.07 -18.63
C HIS A 134 12.37 3.62 -17.41
N ASN A 135 12.33 2.34 -17.06
CA ASN A 135 13.14 1.79 -15.99
C ASN A 135 14.59 1.69 -16.40
N LYS A 136 15.47 2.32 -15.64
CA LYS A 136 16.93 2.28 -15.85
C LYS A 136 17.64 1.30 -14.91
N TYR A 137 16.94 0.73 -13.95
CA TYR A 137 17.50 -0.22 -13.00
C TYR A 137 17.72 -1.58 -13.66
N ASP A 138 18.87 -2.19 -13.42
CA ASP A 138 19.20 -3.52 -13.97
C ASP A 138 18.53 -4.65 -13.16
N TRP A 139 17.23 -4.81 -13.37
CA TRP A 139 16.45 -5.88 -12.74
C TRP A 139 16.96 -7.27 -13.11
N ALA A 140 17.39 -7.48 -14.36
CA ALA A 140 17.90 -8.76 -14.83
C ALA A 140 19.19 -9.15 -14.10
N GLY A 141 20.11 -8.19 -13.95
CA GLY A 141 21.36 -8.42 -13.22
C GLY A 141 21.15 -8.65 -11.73
N LEU A 142 20.17 -7.97 -11.12
CA LEU A 142 19.83 -8.18 -9.72
C LEU A 142 19.20 -9.55 -9.48
N THR A 143 18.21 -9.92 -10.27
CA THR A 143 17.47 -11.18 -10.09
C THR A 143 18.35 -12.40 -10.32
N GLN A 144 19.29 -12.35 -11.27
CA GLN A 144 20.28 -13.41 -11.46
C GLN A 144 21.18 -13.62 -10.23
N LYS A 145 21.43 -12.57 -9.43
CA LYS A 145 22.23 -12.66 -8.21
C LYS A 145 21.43 -13.22 -7.03
N LEU A 146 20.13 -12.99 -7.00
CA LEU A 146 19.28 -13.33 -5.85
C LEU A 146 18.63 -14.71 -5.96
N THR A 147 18.40 -15.20 -7.16
CA THR A 147 17.71 -16.48 -7.38
C THR A 147 18.14 -17.12 -8.70
N PRO A 148 18.27 -18.46 -8.74
CA PRO A 148 18.50 -19.19 -9.99
C PRO A 148 17.25 -19.23 -10.90
N MET A 149 16.09 -18.77 -10.42
CA MET A 149 14.87 -18.70 -11.20
C MET A 149 14.83 -17.41 -12.02
N GLU A 150 14.33 -17.51 -13.23
CA GLU A 150 14.04 -16.32 -14.04
C GLU A 150 12.83 -15.58 -13.42
N THR A 151 13.11 -14.48 -12.73
CA THR A 151 12.10 -13.64 -12.06
C THR A 151 11.79 -12.37 -12.86
N LYS A 152 12.30 -12.30 -14.10
CA LYS A 152 12.04 -11.18 -14.98
C LYS A 152 10.54 -11.09 -15.27
N PRO A 153 9.88 -9.98 -14.95
CA PRO A 153 8.49 -9.78 -15.34
C PRO A 153 8.34 -9.97 -16.85
N PRO A 154 7.28 -10.62 -17.33
CA PRO A 154 7.07 -10.80 -18.74
C PRO A 154 6.95 -9.42 -19.41
N ASN A 155 7.89 -9.11 -20.29
CA ASN A 155 7.86 -7.87 -21.09
C ASN A 155 6.75 -7.97 -22.14
N ASN A 156 5.52 -8.00 -21.67
CA ASN A 156 4.31 -8.15 -22.45
C ASN A 156 3.47 -6.87 -22.31
N TRP A 157 3.18 -6.24 -23.44
CA TRP A 157 2.36 -5.04 -23.44
C TRP A 157 0.92 -5.25 -22.87
N ARG A 158 0.47 -6.50 -22.78
CA ARG A 158 -0.80 -6.92 -22.17
C ARG A 158 -0.65 -7.29 -20.69
N SER A 159 0.57 -7.33 -20.16
CA SER A 159 0.81 -7.62 -18.75
C SER A 159 0.50 -6.37 -17.94
N PHE A 160 -0.46 -6.50 -17.03
CA PHE A 160 -0.82 -5.49 -16.04
C PHE A 160 -0.55 -6.12 -14.68
N ASP A 161 0.55 -5.73 -14.07
CA ASP A 161 1.10 -6.37 -12.88
C ASP A 161 1.14 -5.47 -11.65
N ASN A 162 0.65 -4.22 -11.76
CA ASN A 162 0.47 -3.32 -10.64
C ASN A 162 -0.95 -2.73 -10.62
N SER A 163 -1.51 -2.58 -9.43
CA SER A 163 -2.75 -1.86 -9.17
C SER A 163 -2.45 -0.53 -8.48
N ILE A 164 -2.78 0.58 -9.12
CA ILE A 164 -2.83 1.87 -8.45
C ILE A 164 -4.12 1.93 -7.64
N LEU A 165 -4.03 2.20 -6.34
CA LEU A 165 -5.18 2.22 -5.46
C LEU A 165 -5.56 3.66 -5.08
N VAL A 166 -6.83 4.01 -5.20
CA VAL A 166 -7.40 5.27 -4.67
C VAL A 166 -8.44 4.91 -3.62
N ILE A 167 -8.19 5.33 -2.39
CA ILE A 167 -9.07 5.12 -1.23
C ILE A 167 -9.79 6.43 -0.93
N GLU A 168 -11.10 6.38 -0.85
CA GLU A 168 -11.98 7.50 -0.53
C GLU A 168 -12.59 7.26 0.85
N THR A 169 -12.32 8.14 1.80
CA THR A 169 -12.90 8.15 3.16
C THR A 169 -12.74 9.54 3.78
N ALA A 170 -13.60 9.92 4.71
CA ALA A 170 -13.53 11.22 5.39
C ALA A 170 -13.48 12.43 4.44
N ASN A 171 -14.11 12.35 3.28
CA ASN A 171 -14.03 13.32 2.19
C ASN A 171 -12.62 13.54 1.62
N LEU A 172 -11.68 12.63 1.87
CA LEU A 172 -10.32 12.62 1.34
C LEU A 172 -10.17 11.52 0.29
N ARG A 173 -9.35 11.78 -0.71
CA ARG A 173 -8.91 10.84 -1.73
C ARG A 173 -7.43 10.55 -1.53
N ILE A 174 -7.11 9.33 -1.13
CA ILE A 174 -5.75 8.88 -0.80
C ILE A 174 -5.30 7.91 -1.88
N LEU A 175 -4.24 8.26 -2.57
CA LEU A 175 -3.67 7.41 -3.61
C LEU A 175 -2.46 6.65 -3.06
N HIS A 176 -2.41 5.34 -3.33
CA HIS A 176 -1.21 4.52 -3.20
C HIS A 176 -0.73 4.11 -4.59
N TRP A 177 0.47 4.53 -4.94
CA TRP A 177 1.01 4.35 -6.29
C TRP A 177 1.52 2.92 -6.52
N GLY A 178 1.89 2.22 -5.44
CA GLY A 178 2.66 0.98 -5.54
C GLY A 178 3.99 1.26 -6.25
N ASP A 179 4.47 0.29 -7.00
CA ASP A 179 5.69 0.42 -7.81
C ASP A 179 5.38 0.69 -9.29
N ASN A 180 4.33 1.46 -9.51
CA ASN A 180 3.84 1.77 -10.84
C ASN A 180 4.85 2.60 -11.65
N ARG A 181 4.85 2.38 -12.97
CA ARG A 181 5.62 3.21 -13.90
C ARG A 181 5.19 4.68 -13.84
N PRO A 182 6.08 5.64 -14.24
CA PRO A 182 5.80 7.08 -14.08
C PRO A 182 4.76 7.62 -15.06
N ASN A 183 4.46 6.90 -16.14
CA ASN A 183 3.67 7.37 -17.27
C ASN A 183 2.55 6.40 -17.67
N PRO A 184 1.60 6.11 -16.77
CA PRO A 184 0.40 5.37 -17.18
C PRO A 184 -0.32 6.08 -18.31
N PRO A 185 -1.16 5.38 -19.09
CA PRO A 185 -1.97 5.97 -20.14
C PRO A 185 -2.89 7.09 -19.63
N GLU A 186 -3.29 8.02 -20.52
CA GLU A 186 -4.13 9.17 -20.13
C GLU A 186 -5.46 8.76 -19.53
N GLN A 187 -6.01 7.61 -19.97
CA GLN A 187 -7.23 7.05 -19.39
C GLN A 187 -7.09 6.71 -17.90
N ILE A 188 -5.91 6.24 -17.48
CA ILE A 188 -5.64 5.96 -16.06
C ILE A 188 -5.52 7.28 -15.27
N TRP A 189 -4.80 8.29 -15.80
CA TRP A 189 -4.74 9.60 -15.16
C TRP A 189 -6.14 10.21 -14.98
N SER A 190 -6.97 10.14 -16.02
CA SER A 190 -8.33 10.65 -15.98
C SER A 190 -9.21 9.90 -14.98
N ALA A 191 -9.02 8.57 -14.87
CA ALA A 191 -9.78 7.74 -13.94
C ALA A 191 -9.36 7.95 -12.47
N ILE A 192 -8.06 8.14 -12.21
CA ILE A 192 -7.55 8.53 -10.89
C ILE A 192 -8.13 9.88 -10.48
N GLY A 193 -8.12 10.86 -11.39
CA GLY A 193 -8.57 12.21 -11.10
C GLY A 193 -7.71 12.95 -10.07
N GLN A 194 -8.30 13.94 -9.41
CA GLN A 194 -7.63 14.69 -8.34
C GLN A 194 -7.54 13.85 -7.06
N VAL A 195 -6.41 13.94 -6.36
CA VAL A 195 -6.19 13.27 -5.08
C VAL A 195 -5.70 14.29 -4.02
N ASP A 196 -6.04 14.06 -2.77
CA ASP A 196 -5.63 14.93 -1.66
C ASP A 196 -4.28 14.50 -1.11
N ILE A 197 -4.07 13.19 -1.00
CA ILE A 197 -2.87 12.59 -0.43
C ILE A 197 -2.32 11.59 -1.44
N ALA A 198 -1.05 11.69 -1.77
CA ALA A 198 -0.34 10.73 -2.62
C ALA A 198 0.78 10.03 -1.84
N LEU A 199 0.68 8.70 -1.73
CA LEU A 199 1.74 7.84 -1.23
C LEU A 199 2.57 7.40 -2.44
N LEU A 200 3.83 7.86 -2.51
CA LEU A 200 4.70 7.68 -3.68
C LEU A 200 6.01 7.00 -3.32
N PRO A 201 6.52 6.07 -4.17
CA PRO A 201 7.80 5.41 -3.95
C PRO A 201 8.96 6.38 -4.18
N ILE A 202 9.80 6.59 -3.16
CA ILE A 202 10.94 7.52 -3.20
C ILE A 202 12.17 6.82 -2.63
N ASP A 203 12.85 6.06 -3.46
CA ASP A 203 13.96 5.21 -3.01
C ASP A 203 15.35 5.80 -3.27
N GLY A 204 15.46 6.86 -4.05
CA GLY A 204 16.70 7.56 -4.37
C GLY A 204 17.70 6.80 -5.25
N SER A 205 17.48 5.52 -5.48
CA SER A 205 18.38 4.64 -6.25
C SER A 205 17.90 4.39 -7.69
N GLU A 206 16.79 4.97 -8.08
CA GLU A 206 16.08 4.68 -9.34
C GLU A 206 15.62 3.21 -9.47
N HIS A 207 15.48 2.51 -8.34
CA HIS A 207 14.95 1.16 -8.29
C HIS A 207 13.49 1.12 -8.77
N VAL A 208 12.68 2.09 -8.33
CA VAL A 208 11.31 2.30 -8.80
C VAL A 208 11.26 3.56 -9.66
N LEU A 209 11.33 4.75 -9.06
CA LEU A 209 11.22 6.03 -9.76
C LEU A 209 12.42 6.92 -9.46
N SER A 210 12.95 7.60 -10.49
CA SER A 210 13.87 8.71 -10.26
C SER A 210 13.14 9.91 -9.64
N TYR A 211 13.88 10.82 -8.99
CA TYR A 211 13.30 12.05 -8.43
C TYR A 211 12.56 12.88 -9.47
N GLN A 212 13.07 12.94 -10.70
CA GLN A 212 12.40 13.62 -11.80
C GLN A 212 11.07 12.97 -12.18
N GLN A 213 11.02 11.64 -12.18
CA GLN A 213 9.79 10.89 -12.44
C GLN A 213 8.76 11.10 -11.32
N ILE A 214 9.20 11.14 -10.06
CA ILE A 214 8.33 11.45 -8.92
C ILE A 214 7.76 12.87 -9.04
N ASP A 215 8.59 13.85 -9.36
CA ASP A 215 8.13 15.22 -9.55
C ASP A 215 7.16 15.34 -10.73
N TYR A 216 7.37 14.57 -11.80
CA TYR A 216 6.42 14.47 -12.90
C TYR A 216 5.07 13.89 -12.42
N VAL A 217 5.07 12.75 -11.71
CA VAL A 217 3.85 12.13 -11.16
C VAL A 217 3.10 13.12 -10.26
N ARG A 218 3.83 13.81 -9.36
CA ARG A 218 3.24 14.83 -8.49
C ARG A 218 2.64 16.00 -9.27
N SER A 219 3.30 16.44 -10.33
CA SER A 219 2.80 17.53 -11.18
C SER A 219 1.48 17.18 -11.87
N ARG A 220 1.28 15.90 -12.17
CA ARG A 220 0.04 15.37 -12.76
C ARG A 220 -1.08 15.23 -11.72
N LEU A 221 -0.77 14.68 -10.55
CA LEU A 221 -1.73 14.41 -9.48
C LEU A 221 -2.10 15.68 -8.69
N LYS A 222 -1.17 16.61 -8.51
CA LYS A 222 -1.30 17.84 -7.71
C LYS A 222 -1.88 17.60 -6.31
N PRO A 223 -1.35 16.65 -5.53
CA PRO A 223 -1.87 16.35 -4.21
C PRO A 223 -1.55 17.51 -3.24
N HIS A 224 -2.38 17.68 -2.22
CA HIS A 224 -2.10 18.59 -1.11
C HIS A 224 -0.94 18.08 -0.24
N ILE A 225 -0.87 16.75 -0.05
CA ILE A 225 0.15 16.07 0.74
C ILE A 225 0.78 14.95 -0.07
N THR A 226 2.10 14.88 -0.08
CA THR A 226 2.85 13.72 -0.59
C THR A 226 3.57 13.04 0.57
N ILE A 227 3.37 11.74 0.72
CA ILE A 227 4.04 10.93 1.74
C ILE A 227 4.96 9.94 1.03
N PRO A 228 6.28 10.02 1.24
CA PRO A 228 7.23 9.09 0.64
C PRO A 228 7.13 7.70 1.27
N HIS A 229 7.33 6.68 0.45
CA HIS A 229 7.50 5.30 0.88
C HIS A 229 8.57 4.60 0.03
N HIS A 230 8.77 3.30 0.21
CA HIS A 230 9.72 2.47 -0.54
C HIS A 230 11.17 2.94 -0.44
N TYR A 231 11.54 3.62 0.64
CA TYR A 231 12.91 4.05 0.91
C TYR A 231 13.56 3.17 1.97
N PHE A 232 14.88 3.32 2.14
CA PHE A 232 15.62 2.55 3.12
C PHE A 232 15.21 2.91 4.55
N VAL A 233 14.85 1.89 5.34
CA VAL A 233 14.44 2.03 6.74
C VAL A 233 15.39 1.21 7.63
N TRP A 234 16.29 1.87 8.33
CA TRP A 234 17.40 1.27 9.07
C TRP A 234 17.04 0.22 10.11
N ASN A 235 15.90 0.34 10.71
CA ASN A 235 15.49 -0.53 11.81
C ASN A 235 14.69 -1.76 11.39
N ILE A 236 14.38 -1.88 10.12
CA ILE A 236 13.67 -3.06 9.59
C ILE A 236 14.37 -3.71 8.39
N THR A 237 15.31 -3.03 7.74
CA THR A 237 15.98 -3.51 6.51
C THR A 237 17.46 -3.80 6.72
N HIS A 238 18.01 -4.80 6.04
CA HIS A 238 19.45 -5.05 6.00
C HIS A 238 20.20 -3.92 5.28
N ARG A 239 21.45 -3.65 5.72
CA ARG A 239 22.29 -2.59 5.13
C ARG A 239 22.67 -2.84 3.67
N ALA A 240 22.62 -4.07 3.21
CA ALA A 240 22.88 -4.45 1.82
C ALA A 240 21.70 -4.18 0.87
N SER A 241 20.91 -3.16 1.15
CA SER A 241 19.81 -2.71 0.31
C SER A 241 20.29 -1.78 -0.80
N CYS A 242 19.64 -1.82 -1.97
CA CYS A 242 19.79 -0.81 -3.00
C CYS A 242 19.02 0.48 -2.71
N LEU A 243 18.07 0.44 -1.77
CA LEU A 243 17.28 1.61 -1.39
C LEU A 243 18.13 2.62 -0.61
N LEU A 244 17.89 3.90 -0.84
CA LEU A 244 18.52 5.01 -0.15
C LEU A 244 17.51 5.70 0.79
N PRO A 245 17.99 6.45 1.81
CA PRO A 245 17.12 7.29 2.64
C PRO A 245 16.42 8.38 1.81
N PRO A 246 15.24 8.85 2.21
CA PRO A 246 14.47 9.86 1.46
C PRO A 246 15.03 11.29 1.61
N ASP A 247 16.08 11.48 2.41
CA ASP A 247 16.60 12.78 2.86
C ASP A 247 16.96 13.74 1.71
N ALA A 248 17.58 13.21 0.65
CA ALA A 248 18.00 14.03 -0.49
C ALA A 248 16.79 14.64 -1.21
N TRP A 249 15.77 13.82 -1.48
CA TRP A 249 14.53 14.30 -2.08
C TRP A 249 13.77 15.22 -1.13
N MET A 250 13.65 14.85 0.14
CA MET A 250 12.95 15.68 1.15
C MET A 250 13.56 17.07 1.28
N LYS A 251 14.90 17.18 1.25
CA LYS A 251 15.61 18.47 1.30
C LYS A 251 15.36 19.34 0.06
N SER A 252 15.07 18.75 -1.08
CA SER A 252 14.75 19.49 -2.30
C SER A 252 13.30 20.03 -2.32
N GLN A 253 12.45 19.60 -1.39
CA GLN A 253 11.05 20.01 -1.31
C GLN A 253 10.87 21.22 -0.37
N HIS A 254 10.13 22.25 -0.82
CA HIS A 254 9.99 23.50 -0.08
C HIS A 254 9.30 23.39 1.29
N ASN A 255 8.37 22.47 1.46
CA ASN A 255 7.54 22.37 2.66
C ASN A 255 7.59 20.96 3.28
N SER A 256 8.79 20.36 3.32
CA SER A 256 8.94 19.04 3.88
C SER A 256 8.93 19.06 5.43
N LYS A 257 8.29 18.06 6.03
CA LYS A 257 8.24 17.86 7.49
C LYS A 257 8.53 16.42 7.84
N PHE A 258 9.34 16.21 8.86
CA PHE A 258 9.55 14.90 9.45
C PHE A 258 8.67 14.74 10.68
N THR A 259 7.95 13.63 10.76
CA THR A 259 7.21 13.25 11.96
C THR A 259 8.09 12.36 12.84
N LYS A 260 8.06 12.55 14.16
CA LYS A 260 8.77 11.68 15.11
C LYS A 260 8.05 10.34 15.34
N LYS A 261 6.77 10.28 15.01
CA LYS A 261 5.93 9.09 15.11
C LYS A 261 5.64 8.60 13.70
N GLY A 262 5.66 7.30 13.48
CA GLY A 262 5.26 6.69 12.21
C GLY A 262 3.75 6.78 11.92
N GLU A 263 3.03 7.69 12.58
CA GLU A 263 1.57 7.87 12.44
C GLU A 263 1.23 9.36 12.36
N ILE A 264 0.27 9.69 11.51
CA ILE A 264 -0.36 11.02 11.41
C ILE A 264 -1.87 10.89 11.48
N THR A 265 -2.51 11.93 12.02
CA THR A 265 -3.98 12.12 11.97
C THR A 265 -4.27 13.27 11.01
N LEU A 266 -5.20 13.06 10.10
CA LEU A 266 -5.59 13.99 9.05
C LEU A 266 -7.10 14.20 9.06
#